data_52f233885bbe24642d38d0341b110af4
#
_entry.id   52f233885bbe24642d38d0341b110af4
#
_cell.length_a   1.000
_cell.length_b   1.000
_cell.length_c   1.000
_cell.angle_alpha   90.00
_cell.angle_beta   90.00
_cell.angle_gamma   90.00
#
_symmetry.space_group_name_H-M   'P 1'
#
loop_
_entity.id
_entity.type
_entity.pdbx_description
1 polymer ?
#
loop_
_entity_poly.entity_id
_entity_poly.type
_entity_poly.pdbx_seq_one_letter_code
_entity_poly.pdbx_strand_id
1 'polypeptide(L)'
;MTGAPSSPGPAARLLAPAAERNRGPILDVLRRVLPASGNVLEIASGTGQHVVHFAQALPGLRWQPSDPDEQARHSIAAWIAHAGLANVAGPLAFDVRDASWPVAALDAIVCINMIHISPWACTEALFAGAARRLRPGGVLFLYGPYRREGRHTASSNEAFDLQLRSRDPSWGVRDLETVVALGLDRGLDCIEIVEMPANNLSVVFRRLPHAEQ
;
A
#
# COMPACT_ATOMS: atom_id res chain seq x y z
N MET A 1 30.33 -26.95 27.43
CA MET A 1 30.50 -26.37 26.09
C MET A 1 29.15 -25.78 25.71
N THR A 2 28.96 -24.51 25.99
CA THR A 2 27.73 -23.75 25.66
C THR A 2 27.90 -23.17 24.28
N GLY A 3 27.21 -23.75 23.29
CA GLY A 3 27.17 -23.21 21.95
C GLY A 3 26.48 -21.86 21.97
N ALA A 4 27.17 -20.80 21.52
CA ALA A 4 26.56 -19.50 21.29
C ALA A 4 25.49 -19.64 20.20
N PRO A 5 24.32 -18.96 20.31
CA PRO A 5 23.33 -18.95 19.25
C PRO A 5 23.97 -18.31 18.02
N SER A 6 23.94 -19.04 16.91
CA SER A 6 24.38 -18.54 15.60
C SER A 6 23.56 -17.30 15.26
N SER A 7 24.22 -16.16 15.05
CA SER A 7 23.57 -14.95 14.54
C SER A 7 22.85 -15.30 13.23
N PRO A 8 21.58 -14.91 13.07
CA PRO A 8 20.90 -15.14 11.81
C PRO A 8 21.69 -14.45 10.69
N GLY A 9 21.99 -15.20 9.62
CA GLY A 9 22.64 -14.66 8.44
C GLY A 9 21.84 -13.49 7.86
N PRO A 10 22.45 -12.64 6.99
CA PRO A 10 21.77 -11.50 6.43
C PRO A 10 20.46 -11.93 5.76
N ALA A 11 19.35 -11.34 6.18
CA ALA A 11 18.03 -11.63 5.61
C ALA A 11 18.06 -11.43 4.09
N ALA A 12 17.55 -12.40 3.34
CA ALA A 12 17.54 -12.34 1.88
C ALA A 12 16.51 -11.29 1.42
N ARG A 13 16.90 -10.43 0.47
CA ARG A 13 15.97 -9.52 -0.21
C ARG A 13 15.09 -10.31 -1.16
N LEU A 14 13.79 -10.36 -0.91
CA LEU A 14 12.84 -10.99 -1.81
C LEU A 14 12.65 -10.10 -3.05
N LEU A 15 12.35 -10.75 -4.18
CA LEU A 15 12.10 -10.09 -5.46
C LEU A 15 10.71 -10.46 -5.96
N ALA A 16 9.94 -9.45 -6.36
CA ALA A 16 8.66 -9.61 -7.01
C ALA A 16 8.74 -9.00 -8.42
N PRO A 17 8.65 -9.79 -9.50
CA PRO A 17 8.71 -9.28 -10.86
C PRO A 17 7.61 -8.24 -11.17
N ALA A 18 6.47 -8.33 -10.49
CA ALA A 18 5.41 -7.33 -10.62
C ALA A 18 5.84 -5.97 -10.08
N ALA A 19 6.54 -5.92 -8.94
CA ALA A 19 7.06 -4.67 -8.37
C ALA A 19 8.06 -3.99 -9.31
N GLU A 20 8.95 -4.76 -9.95
CA GLU A 20 9.87 -4.21 -10.93
C GLU A 20 9.16 -3.54 -12.13
N ARG A 21 8.07 -4.16 -12.61
CA ARG A 21 7.35 -3.63 -13.77
C ARG A 21 6.51 -2.40 -13.47
N ASN A 22 5.92 -2.31 -12.27
CA ASN A 22 4.94 -1.27 -11.96
C ASN A 22 5.50 -0.10 -11.14
N ARG A 23 6.66 -0.23 -10.48
CA ARG A 23 7.23 0.81 -9.60
C ARG A 23 7.45 2.15 -10.29
N GLY A 24 7.92 2.16 -11.55
CA GLY A 24 8.13 3.37 -12.34
C GLY A 24 6.81 4.10 -12.64
N PRO A 25 5.85 3.47 -13.33
CA PRO A 25 4.53 4.05 -13.55
C PRO A 25 3.81 4.51 -12.27
N ILE A 26 3.90 3.74 -11.18
CA ILE A 26 3.33 4.16 -9.89
C ILE A 26 4.03 5.42 -9.36
N LEU A 27 5.36 5.47 -9.42
CA LEU A 27 6.13 6.65 -9.00
C LEU A 27 5.72 7.91 -9.74
N ASP A 28 5.44 7.83 -11.05
CA ASP A 28 5.03 8.98 -11.85
C ASP A 28 3.70 9.58 -11.36
N VAL A 29 2.77 8.73 -10.88
CA VAL A 29 1.55 9.21 -10.24
C VAL A 29 1.85 9.78 -8.86
N LEU A 30 2.63 9.07 -8.03
CA LEU A 30 2.97 9.51 -6.68
C LEU A 30 3.65 10.89 -6.64
N ARG A 31 4.52 11.20 -7.62
CA ARG A 31 5.16 12.53 -7.76
C ARG A 31 4.17 13.68 -7.92
N ARG A 32 3.00 13.41 -8.50
CA ARG A 32 1.96 14.43 -8.75
C ARG A 32 1.01 14.61 -7.58
N VAL A 33 0.75 13.51 -6.85
CA VAL A 33 -0.32 13.48 -5.84
C VAL A 33 0.16 13.57 -4.40
N LEU A 34 1.42 13.18 -4.13
CA LEU A 34 2.01 13.28 -2.80
C LEU A 34 2.55 14.69 -2.52
N PRO A 35 2.57 15.14 -1.25
CA PRO A 35 3.19 16.41 -0.89
C PRO A 35 4.71 16.36 -1.08
N ALA A 36 5.35 17.52 -1.18
CA ALA A 36 6.81 17.62 -1.31
C ALA A 36 7.56 17.12 -0.06
N SER A 37 6.92 17.15 1.12
CA SER A 37 7.47 16.67 2.38
C SER A 37 6.36 16.16 3.29
N GLY A 38 6.70 15.28 4.23
CA GLY A 38 5.73 14.73 5.17
C GLY A 38 5.98 13.28 5.53
N ASN A 39 5.03 12.64 6.21
CA ASN A 39 5.09 11.26 6.66
C ASN A 39 4.17 10.38 5.81
N VAL A 40 4.72 9.34 5.23
CA VAL A 40 4.01 8.37 4.39
C VAL A 40 4.05 6.99 5.05
N LEU A 41 2.89 6.37 5.19
CA LEU A 41 2.77 4.96 5.58
C LEU A 41 2.55 4.12 4.32
N GLU A 42 3.40 3.14 4.08
CA GLU A 42 3.12 2.11 3.08
C GLU A 42 2.53 0.88 3.78
N ILE A 43 1.34 0.50 3.36
CA ILE A 43 0.60 -0.65 3.90
C ILE A 43 0.90 -1.89 3.06
N ALA A 44 1.21 -3.02 3.73
CA ALA A 44 1.53 -4.30 3.10
C ALA A 44 2.65 -4.14 2.06
N SER A 45 3.81 -3.67 2.52
CA SER A 45 4.98 -3.35 1.68
C SER A 45 5.59 -4.57 0.99
N GLY A 46 5.20 -5.78 1.38
CA GLY A 46 5.59 -7.05 0.75
C GLY A 46 7.10 -7.24 0.71
N THR A 47 7.67 -7.26 -0.49
CA THR A 47 9.13 -7.45 -0.66
C THR A 47 9.97 -6.25 -0.22
N GLY A 48 9.42 -5.03 -0.15
CA GLY A 48 10.13 -3.78 0.15
C GLY A 48 10.72 -3.06 -1.07
N GLN A 49 10.56 -3.60 -2.28
CA GLN A 49 11.08 -2.98 -3.51
C GLN A 49 10.43 -1.64 -3.81
N HIS A 50 9.11 -1.49 -3.53
CA HIS A 50 8.37 -0.26 -3.76
C HIS A 50 8.85 0.86 -2.83
N VAL A 51 8.83 0.64 -1.52
CA VAL A 51 9.18 1.69 -0.54
C VAL A 51 10.58 2.24 -0.79
N VAL A 52 11.56 1.37 -1.07
CA VAL A 52 12.94 1.80 -1.35
C VAL A 52 13.02 2.62 -2.63
N HIS A 53 12.33 2.18 -3.70
CA HIS A 53 12.31 2.89 -4.97
C HIS A 53 11.64 4.28 -4.82
N PHE A 54 10.53 4.37 -4.11
CA PHE A 54 9.81 5.62 -3.91
C PHE A 54 10.58 6.57 -2.98
N ALA A 55 11.12 6.05 -1.89
CA ALA A 55 11.87 6.86 -0.94
C ALA A 55 13.14 7.47 -1.55
N GLN A 56 13.82 6.74 -2.42
CA GLN A 56 14.97 7.24 -3.17
C GLN A 56 14.58 8.39 -4.11
N ALA A 57 13.42 8.27 -4.77
CA ALA A 57 12.93 9.25 -5.74
C ALA A 57 12.22 10.46 -5.11
N LEU A 58 11.79 10.34 -3.85
CA LEU A 58 11.02 11.34 -3.09
C LEU A 58 11.69 11.62 -1.73
N PRO A 59 12.90 12.21 -1.73
CA PRO A 59 13.72 12.34 -0.51
C PRO A 59 13.13 13.29 0.55
N GLY A 60 12.19 14.15 0.19
CA GLY A 60 11.48 15.02 1.14
C GLY A 60 10.45 14.29 2.00
N LEU A 61 10.07 13.06 1.64
CA LEU A 61 9.11 12.26 2.37
C LEU A 61 9.82 11.28 3.33
N ARG A 62 9.26 11.10 4.52
CA ARG A 62 9.64 10.05 5.48
C ARG A 62 8.70 8.86 5.31
N TRP A 63 9.27 7.73 4.98
CA TRP A 63 8.53 6.51 4.68
C TRP A 63 8.54 5.55 5.86
N GLN A 64 7.36 5.08 6.23
CA GLN A 64 7.15 4.03 7.21
C GLN A 64 6.53 2.83 6.49
N PRO A 65 7.33 1.80 6.12
CA PRO A 65 6.78 0.55 5.60
C PRO A 65 6.15 -0.28 6.70
N SER A 66 5.19 -1.12 6.33
CA SER A 66 4.53 -2.04 7.25
C SER A 66 4.09 -3.32 6.55
N ASP A 67 4.14 -4.43 7.27
CA ASP A 67 3.60 -5.71 6.81
C ASP A 67 3.29 -6.62 8.01
N PRO A 68 2.15 -7.33 8.05
CA PRO A 68 1.87 -8.31 9.09
C PRO A 68 2.78 -9.55 9.01
N ASP A 69 3.28 -9.89 7.81
CA ASP A 69 4.15 -11.04 7.59
C ASP A 69 5.59 -10.76 8.02
N GLU A 70 6.16 -11.65 8.83
CA GLU A 70 7.52 -11.49 9.36
C GLU A 70 8.59 -11.64 8.26
N GLN A 71 8.39 -12.56 7.32
CA GLN A 71 9.33 -12.77 6.22
C GLN A 71 9.37 -11.55 5.30
N ALA A 72 8.20 -10.95 5.03
CA ALA A 72 8.11 -9.68 4.31
C ALA A 72 8.89 -8.58 5.04
N ARG A 73 8.70 -8.41 6.35
CA ARG A 73 9.44 -7.41 7.14
C ARG A 73 10.94 -7.63 7.12
N HIS A 74 11.42 -8.88 7.17
CA HIS A 74 12.84 -9.18 7.02
C HIS A 74 13.38 -8.76 5.64
N SER A 75 12.62 -9.02 4.58
CA SER A 75 12.98 -8.56 3.23
C SER A 75 13.00 -7.03 3.12
N ILE A 76 11.98 -6.35 3.66
CA ILE A 76 11.90 -4.89 3.69
C ILE A 76 13.15 -4.31 4.39
N ALA A 77 13.49 -4.83 5.58
CA ALA A 77 14.68 -4.39 6.33
C ALA A 77 15.98 -4.60 5.53
N ALA A 78 16.11 -5.73 4.84
CA ALA A 78 17.25 -6.03 3.99
C ALA A 78 17.35 -5.08 2.78
N TRP A 79 16.23 -4.71 2.17
CA TRP A 79 16.19 -3.73 1.10
C TRP A 79 16.57 -2.33 1.59
N ILE A 80 16.06 -1.89 2.75
CA ILE A 80 16.39 -0.60 3.37
C ILE A 80 17.91 -0.54 3.67
N ALA A 81 18.45 -1.57 4.32
CA ALA A 81 19.88 -1.64 4.63
C ALA A 81 20.76 -1.58 3.37
N HIS A 82 20.36 -2.29 2.31
CA HIS A 82 21.07 -2.28 1.03
C HIS A 82 21.06 -0.92 0.36
N ALA A 83 19.93 -0.22 0.40
CA ALA A 83 19.78 1.09 -0.25
C ALA A 83 20.42 2.23 0.54
N GLY A 84 20.67 2.09 1.84
CA GLY A 84 21.30 3.10 2.70
C GLY A 84 20.48 4.38 2.82
N LEU A 85 19.15 4.31 2.72
CA LEU A 85 18.26 5.47 2.73
C LEU A 85 17.95 5.91 4.16
N ALA A 86 18.21 7.18 4.48
CA ALA A 86 17.95 7.76 5.80
C ALA A 86 16.48 8.16 6.01
N ASN A 87 15.68 8.23 4.95
CA ASN A 87 14.28 8.65 4.99
C ASN A 87 13.29 7.46 5.00
N VAL A 88 13.76 6.24 5.26
CA VAL A 88 12.92 5.04 5.44
C VAL A 88 13.15 4.46 6.82
N ALA A 89 12.08 4.35 7.61
CA ALA A 89 12.13 3.71 8.92
C ALA A 89 12.10 2.17 8.79
N GLY A 90 12.47 1.47 9.87
CA GLY A 90 12.30 0.01 9.94
C GLY A 90 10.83 -0.40 9.79
N PRO A 91 10.55 -1.59 9.21
CA PRO A 91 9.18 -2.01 8.96
C PRO A 91 8.39 -2.28 10.25
N LEU A 92 7.15 -1.83 10.31
CA LEU A 92 6.22 -2.13 11.39
C LEU A 92 5.56 -3.51 11.21
N ALA A 93 5.44 -4.27 12.29
CA ALA A 93 4.54 -5.41 12.37
C ALA A 93 3.12 -4.88 12.58
N PHE A 94 2.31 -4.84 11.52
CA PHE A 94 1.05 -4.13 11.55
C PHE A 94 0.05 -4.74 10.56
N ASP A 95 -1.15 -5.06 11.06
CA ASP A 95 -2.32 -5.40 10.26
C ASP A 95 -3.28 -4.20 10.26
N VAL A 96 -3.84 -3.87 9.11
CA VAL A 96 -4.81 -2.75 8.99
C VAL A 96 -6.03 -2.92 9.90
N ARG A 97 -6.34 -4.17 10.31
CA ARG A 97 -7.44 -4.52 11.23
C ARG A 97 -7.09 -4.30 12.69
N ASP A 98 -5.85 -3.98 13.03
CA ASP A 98 -5.47 -3.69 14.42
C ASP A 98 -6.26 -2.49 14.94
N ALA A 99 -6.74 -2.61 16.18
CA ALA A 99 -7.58 -1.58 16.79
C ALA A 99 -6.88 -0.22 16.87
N SER A 100 -5.56 -0.22 17.00
CA SER A 100 -4.72 0.98 17.02
C SER A 100 -3.60 0.89 16.02
N TRP A 101 -3.54 1.84 15.09
CA TRP A 101 -2.42 1.97 14.17
C TRP A 101 -1.23 2.62 14.89
N PRO A 102 -0.05 1.97 14.89
CA PRO A 102 1.13 2.42 15.64
C PRO A 102 1.87 3.57 14.92
N VAL A 103 1.11 4.54 14.41
CA VAL A 103 1.63 5.71 13.67
C VAL A 103 0.92 6.98 14.11
N ALA A 104 1.66 8.10 14.06
CA ALA A 104 1.11 9.43 14.27
C ALA A 104 0.26 9.90 13.07
N ALA A 105 -0.08 11.20 13.02
CA ALA A 105 -0.76 11.79 11.88
C ALA A 105 0.11 11.71 10.62
N LEU A 106 -0.50 11.32 9.50
CA LEU A 106 0.13 11.06 8.21
C LEU A 106 -0.27 12.11 7.18
N ASP A 107 0.63 12.37 6.26
CA ASP A 107 0.37 13.20 5.08
C ASP A 107 -0.07 12.33 3.89
N ALA A 108 0.36 11.06 3.86
CA ALA A 108 -0.12 10.10 2.87
C ALA A 108 -0.10 8.65 3.38
N ILE A 109 -0.92 7.83 2.75
CA ILE A 109 -0.93 6.36 2.86
C ILE A 109 -0.85 5.79 1.44
N VAL A 110 0.04 4.83 1.23
CA VAL A 110 0.21 4.10 -0.03
C VAL A 110 -0.11 2.64 0.21
N CYS A 111 -0.98 2.06 -0.63
CA CYS A 111 -1.38 0.66 -0.54
C CYS A 111 -1.45 0.05 -1.94
N ILE A 112 -0.58 -0.92 -2.21
CA ILE A 112 -0.42 -1.55 -3.52
C ILE A 112 -0.92 -2.99 -3.46
N ASN A 113 -1.95 -3.31 -4.23
CA ASN A 113 -2.59 -4.63 -4.37
C ASN A 113 -3.25 -5.23 -3.11
N MET A 114 -2.96 -4.76 -1.91
CA MET A 114 -3.40 -5.41 -0.66
C MET A 114 -4.91 -5.65 -0.61
N ILE A 115 -5.72 -4.69 -1.04
CA ILE A 115 -7.19 -4.80 -0.99
C ILE A 115 -7.75 -5.96 -1.82
N HIS A 116 -7.00 -6.46 -2.81
CA HIS A 116 -7.38 -7.58 -3.66
C HIS A 116 -6.91 -8.93 -3.11
N ILE A 117 -5.80 -8.94 -2.38
CA ILE A 117 -5.15 -10.12 -1.81
C ILE A 117 -5.35 -10.23 -0.29
N SER A 118 -6.50 -9.75 0.17
CA SER A 118 -6.95 -9.79 1.56
C SER A 118 -8.49 -9.86 1.61
N PRO A 119 -9.11 -10.25 2.74
CA PRO A 119 -10.56 -10.16 2.94
C PRO A 119 -11.06 -8.71 2.82
N TRP A 120 -12.33 -8.52 2.41
CA TRP A 120 -12.93 -7.18 2.29
C TRP A 120 -12.84 -6.34 3.56
N ALA A 121 -12.94 -6.98 4.74
CA ALA A 121 -12.76 -6.32 6.03
C ALA A 121 -11.43 -5.56 6.17
N CYS A 122 -10.37 -5.99 5.46
CA CYS A 122 -9.09 -5.25 5.41
C CYS A 122 -9.22 -3.94 4.63
N THR A 123 -10.04 -3.91 3.58
CA THR A 123 -10.33 -2.69 2.83
C THR A 123 -11.11 -1.70 3.70
N GLU A 124 -12.15 -2.16 4.40
CA GLU A 124 -12.93 -1.34 5.32
C GLU A 124 -12.05 -0.77 6.46
N ALA A 125 -11.18 -1.62 7.02
CA ALA A 125 -10.24 -1.23 8.06
C ALA A 125 -9.19 -0.20 7.56
N LEU A 126 -8.68 -0.39 6.32
CA LEU A 126 -7.78 0.57 5.67
C LEU A 126 -8.42 1.95 5.56
N PHE A 127 -9.63 2.04 5.03
CA PHE A 127 -10.33 3.31 4.88
C PHE A 127 -10.68 3.96 6.23
N ALA A 128 -11.12 3.16 7.21
CA ALA A 128 -11.37 3.64 8.57
C ALA A 128 -10.10 4.16 9.25
N GLY A 129 -8.98 3.47 9.08
CA GLY A 129 -7.68 3.89 9.59
C GLY A 129 -7.17 5.14 8.88
N ALA A 130 -7.30 5.21 7.55
CA ALA A 130 -6.93 6.38 6.75
C ALA A 130 -7.71 7.63 7.19
N ALA A 131 -9.03 7.52 7.37
CA ALA A 131 -9.85 8.61 7.86
C ALA A 131 -9.41 9.14 9.23
N ARG A 132 -8.91 8.27 10.11
CA ARG A 132 -8.41 8.67 11.44
C ARG A 132 -7.00 9.24 11.43
N ARG A 133 -6.11 8.73 10.56
CA ARG A 133 -4.67 9.02 10.61
C ARG A 133 -4.19 10.03 9.58
N LEU A 134 -4.85 10.16 8.43
CA LEU A 134 -4.52 11.22 7.48
C LEU A 134 -4.87 12.58 8.07
N ARG A 135 -4.03 13.58 7.83
CA ARG A 135 -4.37 14.98 8.05
C ARG A 135 -5.44 15.43 7.07
N PRO A 136 -6.21 16.49 7.35
CA PRO A 136 -7.05 17.14 6.34
C PRO A 136 -6.24 17.45 5.08
N GLY A 137 -6.75 17.07 3.90
CA GLY A 137 -6.04 17.15 2.63
C GLY A 137 -5.03 16.04 2.36
N GLY A 138 -4.75 15.15 3.34
CA GLY A 138 -3.87 14.01 3.17
C GLY A 138 -4.39 12.99 2.16
N VAL A 139 -3.48 12.23 1.57
CA VAL A 139 -3.73 11.35 0.41
C VAL A 139 -3.76 9.88 0.83
N LEU A 140 -4.79 9.14 0.39
CA LEU A 140 -4.75 7.68 0.31
C LEU A 140 -4.59 7.29 -1.16
N PHE A 141 -3.50 6.61 -1.48
CA PHE A 141 -3.20 6.09 -2.82
C PHE A 141 -3.38 4.56 -2.83
N LEU A 142 -4.21 4.08 -3.74
CA LEU A 142 -4.41 2.66 -4.01
C LEU A 142 -3.94 2.31 -5.42
N TYR A 143 -3.37 1.11 -5.59
CA TYR A 143 -3.00 0.57 -6.90
C TYR A 143 -3.41 -0.90 -7.01
N GLY A 144 -3.93 -1.29 -8.15
CA GLY A 144 -4.26 -2.68 -8.48
C GLY A 144 -5.24 -2.80 -9.65
N PRO A 145 -5.65 -4.03 -9.99
CA PRO A 145 -6.71 -4.28 -10.95
C PRO A 145 -8.08 -3.99 -10.32
N TYR A 146 -9.02 -3.50 -11.10
CA TYR A 146 -10.39 -3.27 -10.63
C TYR A 146 -11.40 -3.82 -11.65
N ARG A 147 -12.58 -4.19 -11.17
CA ARG A 147 -13.78 -4.31 -12.00
C ARG A 147 -14.42 -2.94 -12.12
N ARG A 148 -15.14 -2.72 -13.21
CA ARG A 148 -16.01 -1.55 -13.41
C ARG A 148 -17.43 -2.07 -13.73
N GLU A 149 -18.42 -1.55 -13.07
CA GLU A 149 -19.82 -1.93 -13.25
C GLU A 149 -20.03 -3.46 -13.13
N GLY A 150 -19.35 -4.08 -12.16
CA GLY A 150 -19.40 -5.52 -11.91
C GLY A 150 -18.65 -6.40 -12.92
N ARG A 151 -17.95 -5.82 -13.91
CA ARG A 151 -17.27 -6.56 -14.99
C ARG A 151 -15.76 -6.40 -14.91
N HIS A 152 -15.03 -7.46 -15.27
CA HIS A 152 -13.59 -7.36 -15.45
C HIS A 152 -13.26 -6.49 -16.67
N THR A 153 -12.27 -5.60 -16.52
CA THR A 153 -11.83 -4.70 -17.60
C THR A 153 -10.93 -5.39 -18.62
N ALA A 154 -10.42 -6.58 -18.31
CA ALA A 154 -9.60 -7.40 -19.18
C ALA A 154 -9.64 -8.87 -18.76
N SER A 155 -9.42 -9.80 -19.71
CA SER A 155 -9.33 -11.23 -19.44
C SER A 155 -8.18 -11.60 -18.47
N SER A 156 -7.07 -10.84 -18.50
CA SER A 156 -5.98 -11.00 -17.54
C SER A 156 -6.41 -10.70 -16.09
N ASN A 157 -7.31 -9.74 -15.89
CA ASN A 157 -7.84 -9.40 -14.56
C ASN A 157 -8.82 -10.44 -14.07
N GLU A 158 -9.62 -11.03 -14.98
CA GLU A 158 -10.49 -12.16 -14.66
C GLU A 158 -9.69 -13.40 -14.26
N ALA A 159 -8.65 -13.75 -15.02
CA ALA A 159 -7.76 -14.84 -14.68
C ALA A 159 -7.06 -14.62 -13.32
N PHE A 160 -6.65 -13.40 -13.03
CA PHE A 160 -6.07 -13.04 -11.74
C PHE A 160 -7.10 -13.16 -10.60
N ASP A 161 -8.34 -12.70 -10.78
CA ASP A 161 -9.43 -12.85 -9.80
C ASP A 161 -9.67 -14.34 -9.47
N LEU A 162 -9.76 -15.19 -10.49
CA LEU A 162 -9.91 -16.64 -10.31
C LEU A 162 -8.71 -17.23 -9.53
N GLN A 163 -7.49 -16.82 -9.85
CA GLN A 163 -6.29 -17.26 -9.12
C GLN A 163 -6.32 -16.81 -7.65
N LEU A 164 -6.75 -15.59 -7.36
CA LEU A 164 -6.89 -15.11 -5.99
C LEU A 164 -7.91 -15.91 -5.20
N ARG A 165 -9.11 -16.10 -5.76
CA ARG A 165 -10.20 -16.85 -5.13
C ARG A 165 -9.89 -18.33 -4.94
N SER A 166 -9.03 -18.91 -5.77
CA SER A 166 -8.57 -20.29 -5.60
C SER A 166 -7.61 -20.44 -4.39
N ARG A 167 -6.94 -19.37 -3.98
CA ARG A 167 -6.08 -19.35 -2.79
C ARG A 167 -6.89 -19.06 -1.52
N ASP A 168 -7.78 -18.08 -1.60
CA ASP A 168 -8.68 -17.69 -0.53
C ASP A 168 -9.98 -17.13 -1.14
N PRO A 169 -11.16 -17.75 -0.90
CA PRO A 169 -12.44 -17.29 -1.45
C PRO A 169 -12.82 -15.85 -1.03
N SER A 170 -12.27 -15.33 0.05
CA SER A 170 -12.50 -13.94 0.51
C SER A 170 -11.69 -12.89 -0.26
N TRP A 171 -10.68 -13.32 -1.02
CA TRP A 171 -9.85 -12.46 -1.88
C TRP A 171 -10.53 -12.24 -3.24
N GLY A 172 -10.07 -11.26 -3.99
CA GLY A 172 -10.51 -11.02 -5.36
C GLY A 172 -10.40 -9.59 -5.82
N VAL A 173 -10.53 -9.40 -7.12
CA VAL A 173 -10.54 -8.08 -7.75
C VAL A 173 -11.80 -7.33 -7.32
N ARG A 174 -11.63 -6.14 -6.76
CA ARG A 174 -12.72 -5.31 -6.20
C ARG A 174 -13.37 -4.46 -7.28
N ASP A 175 -14.66 -4.13 -7.10
CA ASP A 175 -15.34 -3.13 -7.91
C ASP A 175 -14.87 -1.74 -7.53
N LEU A 176 -14.51 -0.95 -8.53
CA LEU A 176 -14.05 0.42 -8.36
C LEU A 176 -15.10 1.28 -7.66
N GLU A 177 -16.36 1.17 -8.10
CA GLU A 177 -17.49 1.93 -7.59
C GLU A 177 -17.72 1.64 -6.10
N THR A 178 -17.61 0.37 -5.70
CA THR A 178 -17.73 -0.03 -4.28
C THR A 178 -16.61 0.56 -3.42
N VAL A 179 -15.38 0.58 -3.94
CA VAL A 179 -14.23 1.16 -3.24
C VAL A 179 -14.34 2.67 -3.15
N VAL A 180 -14.82 3.33 -4.22
CA VAL A 180 -15.04 4.78 -4.24
C VAL A 180 -16.15 5.18 -3.25
N ALA A 181 -17.27 4.45 -3.23
CA ALA A 181 -18.37 4.69 -2.30
C ALA A 181 -17.91 4.54 -0.83
N LEU A 182 -17.12 3.49 -0.53
CA LEU A 182 -16.53 3.30 0.80
C LEU A 182 -15.65 4.50 1.20
N GLY A 183 -14.87 5.05 0.25
CA GLY A 183 -14.07 6.24 0.48
C GLY A 183 -14.91 7.42 0.92
N LEU A 184 -15.95 7.71 0.17
CA LEU A 184 -16.87 8.83 0.44
C LEU A 184 -17.54 8.68 1.82
N ASP A 185 -18.02 7.48 2.16
CA ASP A 185 -18.62 7.17 3.47
C ASP A 185 -17.66 7.39 4.65
N ARG A 186 -16.36 7.38 4.39
CA ARG A 186 -15.30 7.61 5.38
C ARG A 186 -14.68 9.01 5.31
N GLY A 187 -15.25 9.91 4.51
CA GLY A 187 -14.73 11.28 4.36
C GLY A 187 -13.45 11.36 3.53
N LEU A 188 -13.27 10.42 2.61
CA LEU A 188 -12.16 10.35 1.66
C LEU A 188 -12.75 10.47 0.25
N ASP A 189 -12.59 11.63 -0.37
CA ASP A 189 -13.09 11.88 -1.72
C ASP A 189 -12.13 11.31 -2.78
N CYS A 190 -12.68 10.60 -3.76
CA CYS A 190 -11.90 10.08 -4.90
C CYS A 190 -11.64 11.23 -5.88
N ILE A 191 -10.41 11.72 -5.89
CA ILE A 191 -10.02 12.91 -6.68
C ILE A 191 -9.40 12.58 -8.03
N GLU A 192 -8.88 11.37 -8.22
CA GLU A 192 -8.25 10.97 -9.48
C GLU A 192 -8.26 9.44 -9.62
N ILE A 193 -8.53 8.96 -10.84
CA ILE A 193 -8.37 7.59 -11.27
C ILE A 193 -7.49 7.60 -12.52
N VAL A 194 -6.33 6.94 -12.44
CA VAL A 194 -5.34 6.90 -13.53
C VAL A 194 -5.27 5.48 -14.08
N GLU A 195 -5.42 5.34 -15.38
CA GLU A 195 -5.18 4.07 -16.05
C GLU A 195 -3.69 3.75 -16.07
N MET A 196 -3.36 2.52 -15.67
CA MET A 196 -2.01 2.06 -15.48
C MET A 196 -1.69 0.87 -16.40
N PRO A 197 -0.42 0.60 -16.70
CA PRO A 197 -0.04 -0.58 -17.47
C PRO A 197 -0.63 -1.88 -16.90
N ALA A 198 -0.82 -2.86 -17.79
CA ALA A 198 -1.37 -4.19 -17.48
C ALA A 198 -2.77 -4.14 -16.85
N ASN A 199 -3.62 -3.23 -17.32
CA ASN A 199 -5.02 -3.08 -16.93
C ASN A 199 -5.24 -2.86 -15.41
N ASN A 200 -4.28 -2.20 -14.76
CA ASN A 200 -4.41 -1.73 -13.40
C ASN A 200 -4.91 -0.27 -13.36
N LEU A 201 -5.30 0.16 -12.16
CA LEU A 201 -5.63 1.56 -11.89
C LEU A 201 -4.81 2.05 -10.70
N SER A 202 -4.45 3.34 -10.73
CA SER A 202 -4.14 4.10 -9.53
C SER A 202 -5.39 4.88 -9.14
N VAL A 203 -5.86 4.70 -7.91
CA VAL A 203 -7.05 5.37 -7.37
C VAL A 203 -6.61 6.25 -6.22
N VAL A 204 -6.83 7.55 -6.35
CA VAL A 204 -6.33 8.56 -5.42
C VAL A 204 -7.49 9.17 -4.66
N PHE A 205 -7.42 9.06 -3.34
CA PHE A 205 -8.38 9.67 -2.44
C PHE A 205 -7.73 10.81 -1.65
N ARG A 206 -8.52 11.81 -1.29
CA ARG A 206 -8.11 12.90 -0.42
C ARG A 206 -9.02 13.00 0.78
N ARG A 207 -8.43 13.10 1.98
CA ARG A 207 -9.22 13.34 3.18
C ARG A 207 -9.84 14.73 3.12
N LEU A 208 -11.17 14.79 3.22
CA LEU A 208 -11.91 16.05 3.29
C LEU A 208 -11.57 16.80 4.59
N PRO A 209 -11.55 18.13 4.57
CA PRO A 209 -11.58 18.92 5.79
C PRO A 209 -12.78 18.52 6.63
N HIS A 210 -12.64 18.46 7.96
CA HIS A 210 -13.83 18.38 8.79
C HIS A 210 -14.69 19.63 8.50
N ALA A 211 -15.97 19.44 8.16
CA ALA A 211 -16.90 20.55 8.20
C ALA A 211 -16.93 21.04 9.65
N GLU A 212 -16.50 22.28 9.89
CA GLU A 212 -16.70 22.93 11.19
C GLU A 212 -18.23 23.00 11.41
N GLN A 213 -18.69 22.29 12.46
CA GLN A 213 -20.08 22.37 12.93
C GLN A 213 -20.21 23.57 13.86
#